data_e063f4d4fd48344c4d182d5bc566130d
#
_entry.id   e063f4d4fd48344c4d182d5bc566130d
#
_cell.length_a   1.000
_cell.length_b   1.000
_cell.length_c   1.000
_cell.angle_alpha   90.00
_cell.angle_beta   90.00
_cell.angle_gamma   90.00
#
_symmetry.space_group_name_H-M   'P 1'
#
loop_
_entity.id
_entity.type
_entity.pdbx_description
1 polymer ?
#
loop_
_entity_poly.entity_id
_entity_poly.type
_entity_poly.pdbx_seq_one_letter_code
_entity_poly.pdbx_strand_id
1 'polypeptide(L)'
;MLRHLLIISPAGTVLYDREFVKLIAQPRLTGSLITAILKVCSDVTGLPASYVEIGAVAVSIRTDAGRTGIICALFHDVQDGKQLGQLVATELLRLFLDRFRQHVSPPPVNLGIFQSFHSKILEGIRSSVRLVVDELQRCVPSIELCFLASNGRISHSTVDIDGVGVMANLSALREYAEELMAARGDTCNRIVLERVANRVVIHAIGPMLLVVVMPRIVPLLEVQGQITAAVSLIARVSELSQHMQGSTHTILSL
;
A
#
# COMPACT_ATOMS: atom_id res chain seq x y z
N MET A 1 -6.40 -2.44 -11.15
CA MET A 1 -7.68 -2.47 -10.40
C MET A 1 -7.76 -3.76 -9.59
N LEU A 2 -8.18 -3.69 -8.31
CA LEU A 2 -8.38 -4.91 -7.50
C LEU A 2 -9.53 -5.73 -8.05
N ARG A 3 -9.33 -7.05 -8.10
CA ARG A 3 -10.30 -8.02 -8.61
C ARG A 3 -10.91 -8.87 -7.50
N HIS A 4 -10.05 -9.45 -6.66
CA HIS A 4 -10.45 -10.38 -5.63
C HIS A 4 -9.45 -10.42 -4.47
N LEU A 5 -9.92 -10.64 -3.25
CA LEU A 5 -9.09 -10.86 -2.07
C LEU A 5 -9.49 -12.19 -1.43
N LEU A 6 -8.52 -13.07 -1.24
CA LEU A 6 -8.67 -14.30 -0.46
C LEU A 6 -7.71 -14.29 0.72
N ILE A 7 -8.22 -14.62 1.91
CA ILE A 7 -7.39 -15.00 3.05
C ILE A 7 -7.55 -16.51 3.25
N ILE A 8 -6.44 -17.24 3.25
CA ILE A 8 -6.41 -18.68 3.13
C ILE A 8 -5.62 -19.26 4.31
N SER A 9 -6.10 -20.33 4.91
CA SER A 9 -5.36 -21.08 5.92
C SER A 9 -4.20 -21.89 5.31
N PRO A 10 -3.23 -22.34 6.09
CA PRO A 10 -2.15 -23.21 5.60
C PRO A 10 -2.67 -24.51 4.95
N ALA A 11 -3.86 -24.97 5.33
CA ALA A 11 -4.53 -26.15 4.77
C ALA A 11 -5.29 -25.86 3.46
N GLY A 12 -5.26 -24.63 2.93
CA GLY A 12 -5.96 -24.24 1.71
C GLY A 12 -7.43 -23.84 1.92
N THR A 13 -7.92 -23.82 3.16
CA THR A 13 -9.29 -23.38 3.46
C THR A 13 -9.38 -21.85 3.33
N VAL A 14 -10.35 -21.35 2.57
CA VAL A 14 -10.64 -19.93 2.46
C VAL A 14 -11.35 -19.46 3.73
N LEU A 15 -10.67 -18.61 4.51
CA LEU A 15 -11.18 -18.01 5.75
C LEU A 15 -12.00 -16.75 5.46
N TYR A 16 -11.55 -15.96 4.51
CA TYR A 16 -12.22 -14.74 4.07
C TYR A 16 -12.14 -14.61 2.56
N ASP A 17 -13.21 -14.14 1.96
CA ASP A 17 -13.40 -13.96 0.53
C ASP A 17 -14.08 -12.62 0.25
N ARG A 18 -13.50 -11.83 -0.65
CA ARG A 18 -14.08 -10.57 -1.11
C ARG A 18 -13.85 -10.37 -2.59
N GLU A 19 -14.92 -10.40 -3.34
CA GLU A 19 -14.96 -10.08 -4.74
C GLU A 19 -15.18 -8.56 -4.94
N PHE A 20 -14.31 -7.92 -5.73
CA PHE A 20 -14.46 -6.52 -6.14
C PHE A 20 -15.00 -6.43 -7.56
N VAL A 21 -14.59 -7.38 -8.42
CA VAL A 21 -15.06 -7.56 -9.78
C VAL A 21 -15.22 -9.06 -10.01
N LYS A 22 -16.32 -9.48 -10.59
CA LYS A 22 -16.59 -10.90 -10.84
C LYS A 22 -15.46 -11.54 -11.66
N LEU A 23 -14.68 -12.39 -11.01
CA LEU A 23 -13.49 -13.02 -11.58
C LEU A 23 -13.45 -14.53 -11.29
N ILE A 24 -13.73 -14.93 -10.06
CA ILE A 24 -13.53 -16.28 -9.56
C ILE A 24 -14.88 -16.95 -9.37
N ALA A 25 -15.13 -18.04 -10.15
CA ALA A 25 -16.37 -18.79 -10.01
C ALA A 25 -16.42 -19.65 -8.73
N GLN A 26 -15.26 -20.12 -8.26
CA GLN A 26 -15.16 -21.07 -7.15
C GLN A 26 -13.99 -20.70 -6.21
N PRO A 27 -14.17 -19.77 -5.26
CA PRO A 27 -13.12 -19.30 -4.35
C PRO A 27 -12.45 -20.43 -3.56
N ARG A 28 -13.22 -21.44 -3.15
CA ARG A 28 -12.67 -22.60 -2.38
C ARG A 28 -11.62 -23.38 -3.19
N LEU A 29 -11.89 -23.68 -4.45
CA LEU A 29 -10.92 -24.35 -5.32
C LEU A 29 -9.71 -23.47 -5.59
N THR A 30 -9.91 -22.16 -5.72
CA THR A 30 -8.81 -21.21 -5.91
C THR A 30 -7.90 -21.17 -4.68
N GLY A 31 -8.46 -21.22 -3.47
CA GLY A 31 -7.67 -21.30 -2.23
C GLY A 31 -6.75 -22.54 -2.20
N SER A 32 -7.29 -23.71 -2.53
CA SER A 32 -6.52 -24.95 -2.61
C SER A 32 -5.45 -24.89 -3.71
N LEU A 33 -5.77 -24.32 -4.87
CA LEU A 33 -4.83 -24.14 -5.98
C LEU A 33 -3.66 -23.22 -5.58
N ILE A 34 -3.93 -22.08 -4.96
CA ILE A 34 -2.88 -21.16 -4.49
C ILE A 34 -1.95 -21.87 -3.50
N THR A 35 -2.51 -22.63 -2.55
CA THR A 35 -1.70 -23.38 -1.57
C THR A 35 -0.84 -24.44 -2.26
N ALA A 36 -1.37 -25.13 -3.26
CA ALA A 36 -0.62 -26.13 -4.04
C ALA A 36 0.52 -25.47 -4.84
N ILE A 37 0.26 -24.32 -5.51
CA ILE A 37 1.29 -23.57 -6.24
C ILE A 37 2.42 -23.15 -5.28
N LEU A 38 2.08 -22.59 -4.11
CA LEU A 38 3.08 -22.18 -3.12
C LEU A 38 3.95 -23.35 -2.68
N LYS A 39 3.32 -24.50 -2.41
CA LYS A 39 4.05 -25.72 -2.02
C LYS A 39 4.98 -26.19 -3.15
N VAL A 40 4.48 -26.33 -4.37
CA VAL A 40 5.29 -26.77 -5.51
C VAL A 40 6.46 -25.81 -5.76
N CYS A 41 6.22 -24.48 -5.74
CA CYS A 41 7.30 -23.51 -5.90
C CYS A 41 8.35 -23.65 -4.80
N SER A 42 7.93 -23.79 -3.54
CA SER A 42 8.83 -23.97 -2.41
C SER A 42 9.64 -25.27 -2.51
N ASP A 43 8.99 -26.38 -2.89
CA ASP A 43 9.63 -27.68 -3.02
C ASP A 43 10.65 -27.72 -4.18
N VAL A 44 10.37 -27.00 -5.29
CA VAL A 44 11.23 -26.97 -6.49
C VAL A 44 12.35 -25.94 -6.40
N THR A 45 12.06 -24.75 -5.86
CA THR A 45 12.99 -23.62 -5.88
C THR A 45 13.57 -23.25 -4.50
N GLY A 46 13.07 -23.87 -3.43
CA GLY A 46 13.39 -23.48 -2.05
C GLY A 46 12.73 -22.16 -1.60
N LEU A 47 11.97 -21.49 -2.49
CA LEU A 47 11.37 -20.17 -2.23
C LEU A 47 9.87 -20.20 -2.52
N PRO A 48 9.02 -19.62 -1.62
CA PRO A 48 7.60 -19.51 -1.89
C PRO A 48 7.34 -18.48 -3.00
N ALA A 49 6.37 -18.77 -3.88
CA ALA A 49 5.92 -17.78 -4.85
C ALA A 49 5.28 -16.59 -4.14
N SER A 50 5.69 -15.39 -4.53
CA SER A 50 5.13 -14.13 -3.99
C SER A 50 4.28 -13.37 -4.99
N TYR A 51 4.36 -13.76 -6.27
CA TYR A 51 3.67 -13.10 -7.37
C TYR A 51 3.51 -14.07 -8.54
N VAL A 52 2.31 -14.13 -9.10
CA VAL A 52 1.97 -14.98 -10.26
C VAL A 52 1.14 -14.16 -11.24
N GLU A 53 1.44 -14.24 -12.54
CA GLU A 53 0.65 -13.63 -13.61
C GLU A 53 -0.10 -14.73 -14.39
N ILE A 54 -1.39 -14.49 -14.62
CA ILE A 54 -2.27 -15.37 -15.39
C ILE A 54 -3.06 -14.51 -16.38
N GLY A 55 -2.56 -14.40 -17.59
CA GLY A 55 -3.14 -13.51 -18.61
C GLY A 55 -3.08 -12.04 -18.17
N ALA A 56 -4.23 -11.37 -18.09
CA ALA A 56 -4.35 -9.97 -17.68
C ALA A 56 -4.45 -9.77 -16.16
N VAL A 57 -4.46 -10.86 -15.39
CA VAL A 57 -4.63 -10.83 -13.93
C VAL A 57 -3.34 -11.27 -13.25
N ALA A 58 -2.94 -10.54 -12.25
CA ALA A 58 -1.85 -10.89 -11.35
C ALA A 58 -2.38 -11.27 -9.97
N VAL A 59 -1.67 -12.15 -9.30
CA VAL A 59 -1.92 -12.54 -7.91
C VAL A 59 -0.69 -12.17 -7.08
N SER A 60 -0.84 -11.22 -6.20
CA SER A 60 0.16 -10.89 -5.18
C SER A 60 -0.11 -11.71 -3.94
N ILE A 61 0.91 -12.47 -3.50
CA ILE A 61 0.78 -13.45 -2.41
C ILE A 61 1.68 -13.04 -1.26
N ARG A 62 1.11 -13.02 -0.06
CA ARG A 62 1.84 -12.82 1.20
C ARG A 62 1.47 -13.90 2.21
N THR A 63 2.47 -14.42 2.89
CA THR A 63 2.30 -15.47 3.90
C THR A 63 2.91 -15.01 5.22
N ASP A 64 2.20 -15.23 6.33
CA ASP A 64 2.72 -15.07 7.68
C ASP A 64 3.61 -16.28 8.05
N ALA A 65 4.72 -16.41 7.33
CA ALA A 65 5.66 -17.50 7.49
C ALA A 65 6.28 -17.49 8.90
N GLY A 66 6.32 -18.65 9.53
CA GLY A 66 6.94 -18.83 10.86
C GLY A 66 6.03 -18.55 12.05
N ARG A 67 4.76 -18.13 11.83
CA ARG A 67 3.76 -17.96 12.89
C ARG A 67 2.47 -18.74 12.60
N THR A 68 1.54 -18.13 11.87
CA THR A 68 0.23 -18.75 11.58
C THR A 68 0.18 -19.49 10.25
N GLY A 69 1.09 -19.19 9.32
CA GLY A 69 1.07 -19.71 7.95
C GLY A 69 -0.12 -19.20 7.11
N ILE A 70 -0.88 -18.20 7.60
CA ILE A 70 -1.99 -17.59 6.87
C ILE A 70 -1.48 -16.91 5.60
N ILE A 71 -2.23 -17.09 4.51
CA ILE A 71 -1.90 -16.58 3.20
C ILE A 71 -2.92 -15.51 2.81
N CYS A 72 -2.44 -14.36 2.36
CA CYS A 72 -3.23 -13.36 1.65
C CYS A 72 -2.92 -13.47 0.16
N ALA A 73 -3.92 -13.75 -0.66
CA ALA A 73 -3.85 -13.75 -2.12
C ALA A 73 -4.72 -12.61 -2.66
N LEU A 74 -4.06 -11.57 -3.19
CA LEU A 74 -4.70 -10.39 -3.76
C LEU A 74 -4.62 -10.46 -5.28
N PHE A 75 -5.77 -10.60 -5.94
CA PHE A 75 -5.91 -10.57 -7.38
C PHE A 75 -6.10 -9.13 -7.85
N HIS A 76 -5.34 -8.72 -8.85
CA HIS A 76 -5.38 -7.37 -9.41
C HIS A 76 -4.99 -7.40 -10.89
N ASP A 77 -5.16 -6.29 -11.60
CA ASP A 77 -4.70 -6.19 -12.99
C ASP A 77 -3.17 -6.23 -13.05
N VAL A 78 -2.61 -6.89 -14.05
CA VAL A 78 -1.14 -6.92 -14.29
C VAL A 78 -0.57 -5.51 -14.39
N GLN A 79 -1.34 -4.55 -14.95
CA GLN A 79 -0.96 -3.14 -15.07
C GLN A 79 -0.76 -2.44 -13.72
N ASP A 80 -1.36 -2.95 -12.63
CA ASP A 80 -1.14 -2.43 -11.28
C ASP A 80 0.29 -2.70 -10.79
N GLY A 81 0.92 -3.72 -11.31
CA GLY A 81 2.30 -4.09 -11.04
C GLY A 81 2.49 -4.83 -9.72
N LYS A 82 3.54 -5.62 -9.68
CA LYS A 82 3.91 -6.48 -8.55
C LYS A 82 4.04 -5.70 -7.24
N GLN A 83 4.70 -4.54 -7.27
CA GLN A 83 5.03 -3.79 -6.07
C GLN A 83 3.77 -3.27 -5.36
N LEU A 84 2.83 -2.68 -6.10
CA LEU A 84 1.57 -2.21 -5.54
C LEU A 84 0.76 -3.36 -4.91
N GLY A 85 0.59 -4.45 -5.66
CA GLY A 85 -0.15 -5.61 -5.17
C GLY A 85 0.46 -6.21 -3.90
N GLN A 86 1.79 -6.29 -3.83
CA GLN A 86 2.49 -6.82 -2.65
C GLN A 86 2.37 -5.90 -1.43
N LEU A 87 2.45 -4.57 -1.60
CA LEU A 87 2.26 -3.60 -0.50
C LEU A 87 0.86 -3.73 0.09
N VAL A 88 -0.16 -3.72 -0.77
CA VAL A 88 -1.55 -3.85 -0.33
C VAL A 88 -1.81 -5.19 0.33
N ALA A 89 -1.34 -6.31 -0.26
CA ALA A 89 -1.50 -7.64 0.31
C ALA A 89 -0.81 -7.77 1.69
N THR A 90 0.38 -7.16 1.85
CA THR A 90 1.10 -7.15 3.14
C THR A 90 0.29 -6.46 4.22
N GLU A 91 -0.26 -5.29 3.92
CA GLU A 91 -1.02 -4.52 4.89
C GLU A 91 -2.38 -5.18 5.23
N LEU A 92 -3.07 -5.73 4.22
CA LEU A 92 -4.31 -6.47 4.45
C LEU A 92 -4.09 -7.71 5.31
N LEU A 93 -3.01 -8.48 5.07
CA LEU A 93 -2.65 -9.62 5.90
C LEU A 93 -2.37 -9.19 7.35
N ARG A 94 -1.60 -8.12 7.53
CA ARG A 94 -1.30 -7.58 8.86
C ARG A 94 -2.58 -7.22 9.61
N LEU A 95 -3.48 -6.45 9.01
CA LEU A 95 -4.74 -6.03 9.64
C LEU A 95 -5.67 -7.22 9.93
N PHE A 96 -5.69 -8.22 9.05
CA PHE A 96 -6.44 -9.44 9.30
C PHE A 96 -5.90 -10.18 10.52
N LEU A 97 -4.60 -10.36 10.60
CA LEU A 97 -3.96 -11.06 11.72
C LEU A 97 -4.06 -10.27 13.02
N ASP A 98 -3.92 -8.95 13.00
CA ASP A 98 -4.09 -8.13 14.21
C ASP A 98 -5.48 -8.33 14.83
N ARG A 99 -6.51 -8.50 14.00
CA ARG A 99 -7.88 -8.68 14.47
C ARG A 99 -8.23 -10.13 14.82
N PHE A 100 -7.74 -11.09 14.06
CA PHE A 100 -8.23 -12.47 14.10
C PHE A 100 -7.18 -13.50 14.49
N ARG A 101 -6.00 -13.11 14.93
CA ARG A 101 -4.89 -14.02 15.27
C ARG A 101 -5.31 -15.17 16.20
N GLN A 102 -6.16 -14.88 17.19
CA GLN A 102 -6.64 -15.88 18.14
C GLN A 102 -7.64 -16.87 17.53
N HIS A 103 -8.21 -16.56 16.37
CA HIS A 103 -9.25 -17.35 15.72
C HIS A 103 -8.74 -18.15 14.51
N VAL A 104 -7.49 -17.97 14.10
CA VAL A 104 -6.97 -18.64 12.88
C VAL A 104 -6.26 -19.96 13.17
N SER A 105 -5.95 -20.27 14.43
CA SER A 105 -5.28 -21.51 14.82
C SER A 105 -5.81 -22.02 16.18
N PRO A 106 -6.61 -23.10 16.22
CA PRO A 106 -7.19 -23.82 15.07
C PRO A 106 -8.25 -22.99 14.34
N PRO A 107 -8.48 -23.25 13.04
CA PRO A 107 -9.52 -22.52 12.31
C PRO A 107 -10.90 -22.81 12.91
N PRO A 108 -11.76 -21.78 13.06
CA PRO A 108 -13.06 -21.93 13.68
C PRO A 108 -14.02 -22.70 12.77
N VAL A 109 -14.98 -23.39 13.38
CA VAL A 109 -16.06 -24.07 12.65
C VAL A 109 -16.95 -23.05 11.91
N ASN A 110 -17.13 -21.86 12.48
CA ASN A 110 -17.91 -20.78 11.87
C ASN A 110 -16.98 -19.73 11.25
N LEU A 111 -16.86 -19.73 9.93
CA LEU A 111 -16.08 -18.75 9.17
C LEU A 111 -16.75 -17.36 9.11
N GLY A 112 -18.00 -17.22 9.49
CA GLY A 112 -18.73 -15.96 9.51
C GLY A 112 -18.11 -14.88 10.40
N ILE A 113 -17.32 -15.27 11.39
CA ILE A 113 -16.59 -14.31 12.25
C ILE A 113 -15.64 -13.40 11.45
N PHE A 114 -15.09 -13.90 10.34
CA PHE A 114 -14.16 -13.14 9.48
C PHE A 114 -14.86 -12.14 8.58
N GLN A 115 -16.19 -12.20 8.42
CA GLN A 115 -16.94 -11.27 7.54
C GLN A 115 -16.80 -9.81 7.99
N SER A 116 -16.60 -9.58 9.28
CA SER A 116 -16.37 -8.24 9.83
C SER A 116 -15.07 -7.58 9.32
N PHE A 117 -14.16 -8.34 8.68
CA PHE A 117 -12.95 -7.80 8.03
C PHE A 117 -13.28 -6.87 6.86
N HIS A 118 -14.47 -7.01 6.27
CA HIS A 118 -14.92 -6.16 5.17
C HIS A 118 -14.73 -4.66 5.45
N SER A 119 -15.09 -4.21 6.65
CA SER A 119 -14.95 -2.80 7.07
C SER A 119 -13.49 -2.31 7.15
N LYS A 120 -12.51 -3.22 7.17
CA LYS A 120 -11.09 -2.90 7.31
C LYS A 120 -10.31 -2.86 5.99
N ILE A 121 -10.90 -3.32 4.90
CA ILE A 121 -10.20 -3.41 3.61
C ILE A 121 -9.77 -2.03 3.11
N LEU A 122 -10.69 -1.05 3.12
CA LEU A 122 -10.38 0.30 2.66
C LEU A 122 -9.32 0.98 3.53
N GLU A 123 -9.37 0.75 4.85
CA GLU A 123 -8.35 1.19 5.79
C GLU A 123 -6.98 0.56 5.43
N GLY A 124 -6.95 -0.76 5.15
CA GLY A 124 -5.75 -1.48 4.75
C GLY A 124 -5.14 -0.95 3.46
N ILE A 125 -5.96 -0.68 2.45
CA ILE A 125 -5.49 -0.08 1.20
C ILE A 125 -4.86 1.29 1.48
N ARG A 126 -5.54 2.16 2.23
CA ARG A 126 -5.04 3.50 2.55
C ARG A 126 -3.77 3.46 3.39
N SER A 127 -3.72 2.60 4.39
CA SER A 127 -2.57 2.48 5.28
C SER A 127 -1.35 1.84 4.62
N SER A 128 -1.51 1.14 3.47
CA SER A 128 -0.38 0.59 2.73
C SER A 128 0.59 1.66 2.22
N VAL A 129 0.17 2.91 2.11
CA VAL A 129 1.02 4.05 1.72
C VAL A 129 2.19 4.24 2.70
N ARG A 130 2.00 3.97 4.00
CA ARG A 130 3.11 4.04 4.98
C ARG A 130 4.24 3.10 4.64
N LEU A 131 3.93 1.89 4.12
CA LEU A 131 4.95 0.92 3.71
C LEU A 131 5.80 1.44 2.55
N VAL A 132 5.25 2.32 1.70
CA VAL A 132 6.01 2.98 0.63
C VAL A 132 7.04 3.95 1.22
N VAL A 133 6.64 4.72 2.24
CA VAL A 133 7.52 5.68 2.93
C VAL A 133 8.65 4.96 3.67
N ASP A 134 8.32 3.90 4.42
CA ASP A 134 9.31 3.08 5.13
C ASP A 134 10.29 2.41 4.17
N GLU A 135 9.77 1.87 3.05
CA GLU A 135 10.58 1.24 2.01
C GLU A 135 11.51 2.26 1.33
N LEU A 136 11.02 3.47 1.03
CA LEU A 136 11.83 4.53 0.44
C LEU A 136 13.04 4.86 1.34
N GLN A 137 12.83 5.05 2.64
CA GLN A 137 13.94 5.33 3.57
C GLN A 137 14.88 4.13 3.70
N ARG A 138 14.36 2.91 3.72
CA ARG A 138 15.16 1.69 3.78
C ARG A 138 16.05 1.50 2.54
N CYS A 139 15.51 1.80 1.36
CA CYS A 139 16.24 1.68 0.08
C CYS A 139 17.20 2.83 -0.18
N VAL A 140 17.00 3.98 0.48
CA VAL A 140 17.83 5.18 0.34
C VAL A 140 18.31 5.63 1.72
N PRO A 141 19.37 5.00 2.25
CA PRO A 141 19.85 5.29 3.61
C PRO A 141 20.33 6.73 3.84
N SER A 142 20.57 7.47 2.76
CA SER A 142 20.90 8.91 2.83
C SER A 142 19.70 9.81 3.14
N ILE A 143 18.47 9.28 3.15
CA ILE A 143 17.30 10.02 3.60
C ILE A 143 17.30 10.06 5.12
N GLU A 144 17.44 11.26 5.68
CA GLU A 144 17.44 11.49 7.13
C GLU A 144 16.02 11.43 7.72
N LEU A 145 15.04 11.93 6.96
CA LEU A 145 13.65 11.98 7.36
C LEU A 145 12.77 11.85 6.12
N CYS A 146 11.77 10.98 6.21
CA CYS A 146 10.72 10.88 5.22
C CYS A 146 9.35 10.86 5.93
N PHE A 147 8.41 11.67 5.49
CA PHE A 147 7.06 11.65 6.02
C PHE A 147 6.00 11.96 4.98
N LEU A 148 4.80 11.50 5.27
CA LEU A 148 3.60 11.77 4.49
C LEU A 148 2.66 12.64 5.31
N ALA A 149 2.17 13.71 4.70
CA ALA A 149 1.19 14.60 5.29
C ALA A 149 -0.10 14.60 4.46
N SER A 150 -1.24 14.69 5.13
CA SER A 150 -2.56 14.77 4.51
C SER A 150 -3.52 15.54 5.41
N ASN A 151 -4.38 16.37 4.83
CA ASN A 151 -5.39 17.14 5.56
C ASN A 151 -4.82 17.94 6.75
N GLY A 152 -3.68 18.60 6.56
CA GLY A 152 -3.05 19.41 7.58
C GLY A 152 -2.41 18.64 8.75
N ARG A 153 -2.21 17.32 8.60
CA ARG A 153 -1.60 16.46 9.62
C ARG A 153 -0.57 15.52 9.01
N ILE A 154 0.44 15.17 9.81
CA ILE A 154 1.36 14.09 9.45
C ILE A 154 0.62 12.78 9.67
N SER A 155 0.46 12.02 8.58
CA SER A 155 -0.21 10.71 8.61
C SER A 155 0.76 9.56 8.89
N HIS A 156 2.04 9.71 8.51
CA HIS A 156 3.11 8.77 8.79
C HIS A 156 4.47 9.47 8.71
N SER A 157 5.40 9.11 9.58
CA SER A 157 6.77 9.61 9.56
C SER A 157 7.73 8.49 9.99
N THR A 158 8.90 8.49 9.39
CA THR A 158 9.96 7.52 9.70
C THR A 158 10.77 7.90 10.95
N VAL A 159 10.63 9.16 11.42
CA VAL A 159 11.23 9.68 12.65
C VAL A 159 10.15 10.44 13.41
N ASP A 160 10.22 10.43 14.72
CA ASP A 160 9.31 11.24 15.55
C ASP A 160 9.59 12.73 15.35
N ILE A 161 8.58 13.47 14.92
CA ILE A 161 8.67 14.93 14.67
C ILE A 161 7.49 15.67 15.29
N ASP A 162 7.77 16.86 15.83
CA ASP A 162 6.71 17.80 16.19
C ASP A 162 6.00 18.32 14.92
N GLY A 163 4.82 17.76 14.68
CA GLY A 163 4.08 17.99 13.44
C GLY A 163 3.43 19.36 13.31
N VAL A 164 3.18 20.09 14.40
CA VAL A 164 2.33 21.30 14.35
C VAL A 164 2.99 22.44 13.59
N GLY A 165 4.20 22.80 13.96
CA GLY A 165 4.94 23.89 13.29
C GLY A 165 5.35 23.53 11.87
N VAL A 166 5.73 22.26 11.64
CA VAL A 166 6.10 21.76 10.30
C VAL A 166 4.92 21.86 9.35
N MET A 167 3.72 21.45 9.76
CA MET A 167 2.54 21.47 8.89
C MET A 167 2.06 22.87 8.53
N ALA A 168 2.10 23.81 9.47
CA ALA A 168 1.73 25.20 9.19
C ALA A 168 2.64 25.80 8.09
N ASN A 169 3.95 25.57 8.19
CA ASN A 169 4.92 26.05 7.22
C ASN A 169 4.78 25.37 5.85
N LEU A 170 4.49 24.07 5.83
CA LEU A 170 4.30 23.33 4.57
C LEU A 170 3.03 23.78 3.84
N SER A 171 1.94 24.04 4.55
CA SER A 171 0.69 24.53 3.95
C SER A 171 0.88 25.91 3.34
N ALA A 172 1.49 26.83 4.07
CA ALA A 172 1.79 28.18 3.56
C ALA A 172 2.73 28.15 2.35
N LEU A 173 3.78 27.31 2.39
CA LEU A 173 4.71 27.16 1.27
C LEU A 173 4.02 26.59 0.02
N ARG A 174 3.12 25.63 0.19
CA ARG A 174 2.34 25.06 -0.89
C ARG A 174 1.43 26.10 -1.54
N GLU A 175 0.64 26.80 -0.73
CA GLU A 175 -0.26 27.88 -1.21
C GLU A 175 0.51 28.91 -2.00
N TYR A 176 1.62 29.40 -1.47
CA TYR A 176 2.47 30.37 -2.15
C TYR A 176 3.03 29.84 -3.49
N ALA A 177 3.49 28.59 -3.52
CA ALA A 177 3.97 27.97 -4.74
C ALA A 177 2.85 27.78 -5.79
N GLU A 178 1.66 27.38 -5.36
CA GLU A 178 0.48 27.25 -6.23
C GLU A 178 0.05 28.59 -6.82
N GLU A 179 0.04 29.68 -6.03
CA GLU A 179 -0.25 31.05 -6.51
C GLU A 179 0.75 31.51 -7.58
N LEU A 180 2.05 31.29 -7.35
CA LEU A 180 3.10 31.65 -8.30
C LEU A 180 2.95 30.89 -9.64
N MET A 181 2.61 29.60 -9.58
CA MET A 181 2.46 28.78 -10.77
C MET A 181 1.13 29.04 -11.50
N ALA A 182 0.05 29.30 -10.75
CA ALA A 182 -1.27 29.62 -11.30
C ALA A 182 -1.22 30.87 -12.19
N ALA A 183 -0.39 31.86 -11.86
CA ALA A 183 -0.17 33.04 -12.69
C ALA A 183 0.38 32.72 -14.11
N ARG A 184 0.93 31.52 -14.30
CA ARG A 184 1.44 31.02 -15.59
C ARG A 184 0.58 29.92 -16.19
N GLY A 185 -0.54 29.55 -15.56
CA GLY A 185 -1.39 28.43 -15.97
C GLY A 185 -0.76 27.05 -15.73
N ASP A 186 0.19 26.95 -14.81
CA ASP A 186 0.92 25.73 -14.50
C ASP A 186 0.58 25.20 -13.09
N THR A 187 1.01 23.99 -12.76
CA THR A 187 0.77 23.32 -11.47
C THR A 187 2.08 23.04 -10.75
N CYS A 188 2.10 23.27 -9.43
CA CYS A 188 3.27 22.97 -8.60
C CYS A 188 3.21 21.53 -8.07
N ASN A 189 3.89 20.61 -8.75
CA ASN A 189 3.94 19.20 -8.34
C ASN A 189 5.14 18.88 -7.42
N ARG A 190 6.17 19.75 -7.41
CA ARG A 190 7.39 19.53 -6.62
C ARG A 190 8.00 20.85 -6.19
N ILE A 191 8.42 20.92 -4.92
CA ILE A 191 9.19 22.02 -4.35
C ILE A 191 10.52 21.46 -3.84
N VAL A 192 11.62 22.12 -4.12
CA VAL A 192 12.95 21.77 -3.59
C VAL A 192 13.50 22.96 -2.83
N LEU A 193 13.79 22.76 -1.55
CA LEU A 193 14.40 23.76 -0.69
C LEU A 193 15.83 23.36 -0.38
N GLU A 194 16.77 24.23 -0.74
CA GLU A 194 18.19 24.08 -0.40
C GLU A 194 18.47 24.83 0.90
N ARG A 195 19.00 24.12 1.90
CA ARG A 195 19.50 24.69 3.15
C ARG A 195 21.02 24.49 3.23
N VAL A 196 21.64 25.06 4.25
CA VAL A 196 23.11 24.96 4.42
C VAL A 196 23.55 23.49 4.53
N ALA A 197 22.91 22.73 5.39
CA ALA A 197 23.30 21.34 5.67
C ALA A 197 22.47 20.30 4.92
N ASN A 198 21.20 20.57 4.64
CA ASN A 198 20.27 19.61 4.06
C ASN A 198 19.42 20.20 2.92
N ARG A 199 18.78 19.30 2.19
CA ARG A 199 17.81 19.56 1.15
C ARG A 199 16.49 18.95 1.54
N VAL A 200 15.41 19.69 1.33
CA VAL A 200 14.04 19.25 1.53
C VAL A 200 13.36 19.15 0.18
N VAL A 201 12.82 18.00 -0.16
CA VAL A 201 12.06 17.75 -1.38
C VAL A 201 10.63 17.47 -0.98
N ILE A 202 9.69 18.25 -1.52
CA ILE A 202 8.26 18.13 -1.26
C ILE A 202 7.58 17.77 -2.58
N HIS A 203 6.85 16.65 -2.59
CA HIS A 203 6.02 16.25 -3.72
C HIS A 203 4.54 16.35 -3.35
N ALA A 204 3.77 17.04 -4.19
CA ALA A 204 2.31 17.05 -4.10
C ALA A 204 1.73 15.82 -4.80
N ILE A 205 0.88 15.06 -4.11
CA ILE A 205 0.24 13.84 -4.60
C ILE A 205 -1.26 13.95 -4.27
N GLY A 206 -2.00 14.64 -5.10
CA GLY A 206 -3.39 15.03 -4.79
C GLY A 206 -3.48 15.79 -3.47
N PRO A 207 -4.27 15.32 -2.47
CA PRO A 207 -4.39 15.97 -1.17
C PRO A 207 -3.22 15.67 -0.23
N MET A 208 -2.27 14.83 -0.63
CA MET A 208 -1.13 14.41 0.19
C MET A 208 0.15 15.13 -0.21
N LEU A 209 1.08 15.25 0.74
CA LEU A 209 2.44 15.73 0.53
C LEU A 209 3.41 14.65 1.00
N LEU A 210 4.31 14.22 0.11
CA LEU A 210 5.48 13.44 0.49
C LEU A 210 6.64 14.41 0.70
N VAL A 211 7.23 14.40 1.89
CA VAL A 211 8.36 15.24 2.25
C VAL A 211 9.56 14.36 2.55
N VAL A 212 10.68 14.65 1.89
CA VAL A 212 11.95 13.92 2.01
C VAL A 212 13.03 14.90 2.38
N VAL A 213 13.75 14.63 3.47
CA VAL A 213 14.90 15.43 3.94
C VAL A 213 16.16 14.58 3.80
N MET A 214 17.18 15.16 3.18
CA MET A 214 18.47 14.51 2.95
C MET A 214 19.62 15.50 3.07
N PRO A 215 20.86 15.05 3.36
CA PRO A 215 22.03 15.90 3.33
C PRO A 215 22.21 16.58 1.97
N ARG A 216 22.59 17.85 1.97
CA ARG A 216 22.80 18.60 0.72
C ARG A 216 23.91 18.01 -0.16
N ILE A 217 24.88 17.32 0.46
CA ILE A 217 25.99 16.68 -0.25
C ILE A 217 25.54 15.54 -1.16
N VAL A 218 24.38 14.92 -0.87
CA VAL A 218 23.83 13.84 -1.71
C VAL A 218 23.19 14.45 -2.96
N PRO A 219 23.67 14.09 -4.18
CA PRO A 219 23.08 14.59 -5.41
C PRO A 219 21.62 14.13 -5.55
N LEU A 220 20.70 15.08 -5.77
CA LEU A 220 19.26 14.75 -5.92
C LEU A 220 19.05 13.74 -7.06
N LEU A 221 19.85 13.80 -8.12
CA LEU A 221 19.75 12.92 -9.28
C LEU A 221 19.92 11.44 -8.91
N GLU A 222 20.77 11.12 -7.93
CA GLU A 222 21.02 9.74 -7.48
C GLU A 222 19.81 9.11 -6.81
N VAL A 223 19.00 9.91 -6.11
CA VAL A 223 17.84 9.43 -5.35
C VAL A 223 16.50 9.74 -6.01
N GLN A 224 16.52 10.54 -7.07
CA GLN A 224 15.29 11.01 -7.74
C GLN A 224 14.46 9.86 -8.29
N GLY A 225 15.09 8.80 -8.82
CA GLY A 225 14.39 7.63 -9.35
C GLY A 225 13.53 6.94 -8.28
N GLN A 226 14.11 6.72 -7.09
CA GLN A 226 13.42 6.08 -5.97
C GLN A 226 12.30 6.96 -5.42
N ILE A 227 12.53 8.27 -5.29
CA ILE A 227 11.50 9.23 -4.86
C ILE A 227 10.34 9.23 -5.86
N THR A 228 10.62 9.29 -7.17
CA THR A 228 9.60 9.29 -8.22
C THR A 228 8.79 7.99 -8.21
N ALA A 229 9.44 6.84 -8.02
CA ALA A 229 8.77 5.56 -7.89
C ALA A 229 7.83 5.53 -6.65
N ALA A 230 8.29 6.04 -5.51
CA ALA A 230 7.47 6.16 -4.31
C ALA A 230 6.26 7.08 -4.53
N VAL A 231 6.45 8.25 -5.12
CA VAL A 231 5.37 9.19 -5.49
C VAL A 231 4.33 8.51 -6.37
N SER A 232 4.78 7.79 -7.41
CA SER A 232 3.88 7.05 -8.31
C SER A 232 3.09 5.97 -7.59
N LEU A 233 3.72 5.20 -6.69
CA LEU A 233 3.03 4.18 -5.90
C LEU A 233 2.00 4.79 -4.95
N ILE A 234 2.33 5.88 -4.25
CA ILE A 234 1.41 6.58 -3.36
C ILE A 234 0.20 7.09 -4.14
N ALA A 235 0.42 7.70 -5.31
CA ALA A 235 -0.66 8.17 -6.18
C ALA A 235 -1.61 7.02 -6.56
N ARG A 236 -1.07 5.88 -6.98
CA ARG A 236 -1.86 4.70 -7.40
C ARG A 236 -2.64 4.08 -6.24
N VAL A 237 -2.06 4.00 -5.03
CA VAL A 237 -2.81 3.57 -3.84
C VAL A 237 -3.95 4.52 -3.53
N SER A 238 -3.72 5.84 -3.68
CA SER A 238 -4.76 6.85 -3.47
C SER A 238 -5.92 6.71 -4.46
N GLU A 239 -5.62 6.57 -5.75
CA GLU A 239 -6.61 6.32 -6.80
C GLU A 239 -7.41 5.04 -6.52
N LEU A 240 -6.73 3.94 -6.16
CA LEU A 240 -7.35 2.68 -5.81
C LEU A 240 -8.35 2.85 -4.65
N SER A 241 -7.96 3.61 -3.62
CA SER A 241 -8.82 3.87 -2.45
C SER A 241 -10.06 4.71 -2.80
N GLN A 242 -9.94 5.65 -3.73
CA GLN A 242 -11.07 6.48 -4.20
C GLN A 242 -12.06 5.66 -5.02
N HIS A 243 -11.58 4.81 -5.94
CA HIS A 243 -12.43 3.90 -6.70
C HIS A 243 -13.26 2.96 -5.81
N MET A 244 -12.65 2.45 -4.75
CA MET A 244 -13.32 1.59 -3.78
C MET A 244 -14.41 2.30 -3.00
N GLN A 245 -14.26 3.61 -2.69
CA GLN A 245 -15.29 4.40 -2.03
C GLN A 245 -16.52 4.63 -2.93
N GLY A 246 -16.30 4.97 -4.21
CA GLY A 246 -17.38 5.18 -5.18
C GLY A 246 -18.25 3.94 -5.36
N SER A 247 -17.63 2.75 -5.39
CA SER A 247 -18.35 1.48 -5.54
C SER A 247 -19.23 1.11 -4.33
N THR A 248 -18.87 1.56 -3.13
CA THR A 248 -19.62 1.26 -1.90
C THR A 248 -20.89 2.08 -1.80
N HIS A 249 -20.94 3.29 -2.35
CA HIS A 249 -22.14 4.15 -2.35
C HIS A 249 -23.23 3.66 -3.31
N THR A 250 -22.86 2.98 -4.38
CA THR A 250 -23.84 2.46 -5.37
C THR A 250 -24.60 1.24 -4.87
N ILE A 251 -24.06 0.48 -3.92
CA ILE A 251 -24.72 -0.73 -3.36
C ILE A 251 -25.72 -0.39 -2.24
N LEU A 252 -25.59 0.78 -1.61
CA LEU A 252 -26.51 1.20 -0.52
C LEU A 252 -27.74 1.99 -1.01
N SER A 253 -27.85 2.21 -2.33
CA SER A 253 -28.95 2.96 -2.96
C SER A 253 -29.86 2.08 -3.83
N LEU A 254 -29.81 0.77 -3.72
CA LEU A 254 -30.72 -0.22 -4.27
C LEU A 254 -31.35 -1.06 -3.13
#